data_e8aaa4134f0c9c594245d2927d24b9f1
#
_entry.id   e8aaa4134f0c9c594245d2927d24b9f1
#
_cell.length_a   1.000
_cell.length_b   1.000
_cell.length_c   1.000
_cell.angle_alpha   90.00
_cell.angle_beta   90.00
_cell.angle_gamma   90.00
#
_symmetry.space_group_name_H-M   'P 1'
#
loop_
_entity.id
_entity.type
_entity.pdbx_description
1 polymer ?
#
loop_
_entity_poly.entity_id
_entity_poly.type
_entity_poly.pdbx_seq_one_letter_code
_entity_poly.pdbx_strand_id
1 'polypeptide(L)'
;MTILPYALIICLGAVTISMLLCLIRLVMGPSIVDRLLALDTLFLNAICLMVILGIYWSSSFLFEGALLVAMLGFVSTVALARYFTTGHVID
;
A
#
# COMPACT_ATOMS: atom_id res chain seq x y z
N MET A 1 1.89 8.60 -27.89
CA MET A 1 1.44 8.25 -26.54
C MET A 1 1.43 9.44 -25.63
N THR A 2 0.67 10.44 -25.99
CA THR A 2 0.59 11.65 -25.19
C THR A 2 -0.29 11.49 -23.96
N ILE A 3 -1.13 10.44 -23.95
CA ILE A 3 -2.05 10.21 -22.85
C ILE A 3 -1.38 9.56 -21.64
N LEU A 4 -0.44 8.66 -21.92
CA LEU A 4 0.20 7.91 -20.84
C LEU A 4 0.92 8.79 -19.81
N PRO A 5 1.72 9.79 -20.22
CA PRO A 5 2.36 10.66 -19.21
C PRO A 5 1.36 11.43 -18.36
N TYR A 6 0.27 11.89 -18.94
CA TYR A 6 -0.76 12.59 -18.20
C TYR A 6 -1.46 11.66 -17.22
N ALA A 7 -1.76 10.44 -17.66
CA ALA A 7 -2.38 9.46 -16.79
C ALA A 7 -1.50 9.12 -15.60
N LEU A 8 -0.20 8.97 -15.84
CA LEU A 8 0.74 8.67 -14.76
C LEU A 8 0.82 9.80 -13.75
N ILE A 9 0.80 11.03 -14.20
CA ILE A 9 0.85 12.17 -13.31
C ILE A 9 -0.40 12.22 -12.43
N ILE A 10 -1.55 11.98 -13.04
CA ILE A 10 -2.81 11.97 -12.29
C ILE A 10 -2.82 10.85 -11.28
N CYS A 11 -2.35 9.66 -11.67
CA CYS A 11 -2.29 8.53 -10.76
C CYS A 11 -1.34 8.79 -9.61
N LEU A 12 -0.18 9.39 -9.89
CA LEU A 12 0.77 9.74 -8.84
C LEU A 12 0.16 10.69 -7.83
N GLY A 13 -0.55 11.70 -8.32
CA GLY A 13 -1.22 12.65 -7.44
C GLY A 13 -2.26 11.97 -6.56
N ALA A 14 -3.07 11.12 -7.17
CA ALA A 14 -4.11 10.41 -6.44
C ALA A 14 -3.53 9.49 -5.38
N VAL A 15 -2.48 8.74 -5.72
CA VAL A 15 -1.84 7.84 -4.77
C VAL A 15 -1.20 8.61 -3.63
N THR A 16 -0.57 9.74 -3.94
CA THR A 16 0.06 10.57 -2.92
C THR A 16 -0.97 11.09 -1.93
N ILE A 17 -2.10 11.58 -2.43
CA ILE A 17 -3.17 12.06 -1.57
C ILE A 17 -3.72 10.91 -0.72
N SER A 18 -3.91 9.75 -1.32
CA SER A 18 -4.38 8.58 -0.59
C SER A 18 -3.44 8.19 0.52
N MET A 19 -2.13 8.22 0.27
CA MET A 19 -1.13 7.89 1.28
C MET A 19 -1.18 8.86 2.44
N LEU A 20 -1.34 10.15 2.14
CA LEU A 20 -1.45 11.16 3.20
C LEU A 20 -2.67 10.92 4.05
N LEU A 21 -3.80 10.62 3.43
CA LEU A 21 -5.03 10.33 4.17
C LEU A 21 -4.88 9.08 5.03
N CYS A 22 -4.21 8.06 4.50
CA CYS A 22 -3.96 6.83 5.26
C CYS A 22 -3.06 7.10 6.45
N LEU A 23 -2.03 7.94 6.27
CA LEU A 23 -1.15 8.29 7.38
C LEU A 23 -1.90 9.03 8.48
N ILE A 24 -2.77 9.95 8.09
CA ILE A 24 -3.58 10.66 9.06
C ILE A 24 -4.46 9.70 9.83
N ARG A 25 -5.10 8.78 9.13
CA ARG A 25 -5.95 7.78 9.77
C ARG A 25 -5.14 6.84 10.68
N LEU A 26 -3.94 6.50 10.24
CA LEU A 26 -3.07 5.64 11.03
C LEU A 26 -2.73 6.28 12.38
N VAL A 27 -2.45 7.58 12.35
CA VAL A 27 -2.09 8.31 13.58
C VAL A 27 -3.30 8.56 14.45
N MET A 28 -4.44 8.90 13.84
CA MET A 28 -5.62 9.33 14.57
C MET A 28 -6.65 8.22 14.76
N GLY A 29 -6.38 7.03 14.29
CA GLY A 29 -7.34 5.94 14.38
C GLY A 29 -7.82 5.72 15.80
N PRO A 30 -9.15 5.65 16.01
CA PRO A 30 -9.68 5.47 17.36
C PRO A 30 -9.45 4.08 17.93
N SER A 31 -9.28 3.08 17.08
CA SER A 31 -9.05 1.72 17.53
C SER A 31 -7.87 1.12 16.82
N ILE A 32 -7.35 0.03 17.38
CA ILE A 32 -6.23 -0.69 16.77
C ILE A 32 -6.65 -1.25 15.41
N VAL A 33 -7.88 -1.71 15.29
CA VAL A 33 -8.38 -2.27 14.04
C VAL A 33 -8.34 -1.22 12.94
N ASP A 34 -8.81 -0.01 13.24
CA ASP A 34 -8.79 1.07 12.25
C ASP A 34 -7.37 1.41 11.82
N ARG A 35 -6.45 1.40 12.77
CA ARG A 35 -5.05 1.68 12.47
C ARG A 35 -4.44 0.60 11.57
N LEU A 36 -4.78 -0.65 11.82
CA LEU A 36 -4.26 -1.75 11.03
C LEU A 36 -4.84 -1.75 9.62
N LEU A 37 -6.11 -1.38 9.49
CA LEU A 37 -6.70 -1.23 8.17
C LEU A 37 -6.04 -0.11 7.39
N ALA A 38 -5.71 0.99 8.05
CA ALA A 38 -5.01 2.08 7.40
C ALA A 38 -3.61 1.65 6.95
N LEU A 39 -2.93 0.86 7.75
CA LEU A 39 -1.62 0.34 7.39
C LEU A 39 -1.70 -0.56 6.17
N ASP A 40 -2.71 -1.42 6.10
CA ASP A 40 -2.92 -2.29 4.95
C ASP A 40 -3.14 -1.46 3.69
N THR A 41 -3.95 -0.42 3.79
CA THR A 41 -4.19 0.48 2.68
C THR A 41 -2.90 1.19 2.25
N LEU A 42 -2.04 1.54 3.22
CA LEU A 42 -0.75 2.11 2.90
C LEU A 42 0.11 1.17 2.08
N PHE A 43 0.09 -0.13 2.40
CA PHE A 43 0.80 -1.12 1.60
C PHE A 43 0.30 -1.13 0.16
N LEU A 44 -1.01 -1.10 -0.02
CA LEU A 44 -1.59 -1.06 -1.36
C LEU A 44 -1.16 0.18 -2.11
N ASN A 45 -1.17 1.33 -1.45
CA ASN A 45 -0.74 2.58 -2.07
C ASN A 45 0.74 2.53 -2.44
N ALA A 46 1.57 1.94 -1.59
CA ALA A 46 2.99 1.79 -1.87
C ALA A 46 3.21 0.93 -3.10
N ILE A 47 2.46 -0.17 -3.22
CA ILE A 47 2.56 -1.05 -4.38
C ILE A 47 2.16 -0.28 -5.65
N CYS A 48 1.07 0.46 -5.59
CA CYS A 48 0.62 1.25 -6.72
C CYS A 48 1.67 2.29 -7.11
N LEU A 49 2.25 2.95 -6.13
CA LEU A 49 3.28 3.95 -6.38
C LEU A 49 4.48 3.32 -7.08
N MET A 50 4.93 2.18 -6.61
CA MET A 50 6.06 1.50 -7.21
C MET A 50 5.76 1.07 -8.64
N VAL A 51 4.56 0.57 -8.89
CA VAL A 51 4.16 0.18 -10.23
C VAL A 51 4.12 1.39 -11.17
N ILE A 52 3.53 2.49 -10.69
CA ILE A 52 3.45 3.71 -11.49
C ILE A 52 4.85 4.22 -11.84
N LEU A 53 5.73 4.26 -10.85
CA LEU A 53 7.11 4.71 -11.10
C LEU A 53 7.86 3.74 -11.99
N GLY A 54 7.57 2.46 -11.86
CA GLY A 54 8.18 1.45 -12.74
C GLY A 54 7.77 1.65 -14.19
N ILE A 55 6.52 2.00 -14.42
CA ILE A 55 6.05 2.30 -15.77
C ILE A 55 6.71 3.58 -16.29
N TYR A 56 6.77 4.60 -15.44
CA TYR A 56 7.33 5.89 -15.82
C TYR A 56 8.78 5.77 -16.24
N TRP A 57 9.57 5.02 -15.46
CA TRP A 57 11.01 4.87 -15.71
C TRP A 57 11.34 3.58 -16.45
N SER A 58 10.36 2.79 -16.80
CA SER A 58 10.57 1.50 -17.47
C SER A 58 11.55 0.64 -16.69
N SER A 59 11.40 0.61 -15.38
CA SER A 59 12.32 -0.10 -14.49
C SER A 59 11.70 -1.41 -14.01
N SER A 60 12.36 -2.52 -14.32
CA SER A 60 11.91 -3.80 -13.83
C SER A 60 12.23 -3.97 -12.35
N PHE A 61 13.23 -3.25 -11.86
CA PHE A 61 13.60 -3.29 -10.45
C PHE A 61 12.44 -2.83 -9.56
N LEU A 62 11.72 -1.78 -10.00
CA LEU A 62 10.58 -1.28 -9.23
C LEU A 62 9.43 -2.28 -9.24
N PHE A 63 9.24 -3.00 -10.34
CA PHE A 63 8.22 -4.05 -10.37
C PHE A 63 8.56 -5.18 -9.41
N GLU A 64 9.81 -5.55 -9.33
CA GLU A 64 10.25 -6.57 -8.37
C GLU A 64 10.04 -6.10 -6.95
N GLY A 65 10.36 -4.83 -6.67
CA GLY A 65 10.10 -4.24 -5.37
C GLY A 65 8.63 -4.26 -5.00
N ALA A 66 7.77 -3.91 -5.97
CA ALA A 66 6.34 -3.93 -5.74
C ALA A 66 5.85 -5.32 -5.40
N LEU A 67 6.39 -6.32 -6.08
CA LEU A 67 6.01 -7.71 -5.82
C LEU A 67 6.41 -8.12 -4.40
N LEU A 68 7.62 -7.74 -3.98
CA LEU A 68 8.09 -8.04 -2.63
C LEU A 68 7.22 -7.37 -1.57
N VAL A 69 6.86 -6.10 -1.80
CA VAL A 69 6.00 -5.38 -0.87
C VAL A 69 4.62 -6.02 -0.82
N ALA A 70 4.11 -6.47 -1.97
CA ALA A 70 2.83 -7.14 -2.01
C ALA A 70 2.83 -8.41 -1.18
N MET A 71 3.90 -9.19 -1.28
CA MET A 71 4.02 -10.41 -0.49
C MET A 71 4.10 -10.10 1.00
N LEU A 72 4.88 -9.09 1.36
CA LEU A 72 4.96 -8.66 2.75
C LEU A 72 3.61 -8.19 3.28
N GLY A 73 2.91 -7.41 2.48
CA GLY A 73 1.59 -6.93 2.85
C GLY A 73 0.61 -8.06 3.05
N PHE A 74 0.64 -9.04 2.15
CA PHE A 74 -0.24 -10.19 2.26
C PHE A 74 0.01 -10.96 3.57
N VAL A 75 1.29 -11.22 3.87
CA VAL A 75 1.64 -11.93 5.10
C VAL A 75 1.21 -11.13 6.32
N SER A 76 1.45 -9.83 6.30
CA SER A 76 1.05 -8.97 7.41
C SER A 76 -0.46 -8.98 7.61
N THR A 77 -1.22 -8.89 6.52
CA THR A 77 -2.68 -8.88 6.60
C THR A 77 -3.19 -10.19 7.19
N VAL A 78 -2.66 -11.30 6.75
CA VAL A 78 -3.07 -12.61 7.26
C VAL A 78 -2.73 -12.75 8.73
N ALA A 79 -1.53 -12.33 9.12
CA ALA A 79 -1.11 -12.41 10.51
C ALA A 79 -1.99 -11.55 11.41
N LEU A 80 -2.31 -10.33 10.96
CA LEU A 80 -3.14 -9.44 11.75
C LEU A 80 -4.56 -9.94 11.86
N ALA A 81 -5.11 -10.46 10.76
CA ALA A 81 -6.45 -11.02 10.77
C ALA A 81 -6.52 -12.20 11.74
N ARG A 82 -5.47 -13.01 11.75
CA ARG A 82 -5.41 -14.14 12.65
C ARG A 82 -5.32 -13.70 14.11
N TYR A 83 -4.52 -12.68 14.35
CA TYR A 83 -4.38 -12.13 15.68
C TYR A 83 -5.72 -11.66 16.24
N PHE A 84 -6.49 -10.96 15.42
CA PHE A 84 -7.78 -10.43 15.87
C PHE A 84 -8.84 -11.51 15.99
N THR A 85 -8.71 -12.58 15.24
CA THR A 85 -9.68 -13.67 15.29
C THR A 85 -9.43 -14.60 16.47
N THR A 86 -8.18 -14.97 16.70
CA THR A 86 -7.81 -15.95 17.71
C THR A 86 -7.14 -15.33 18.93
N GLY A 87 -6.68 -14.09 18.81
CA GLY A 87 -5.91 -13.46 19.87
C GLY A 87 -4.43 -13.82 19.83
N HIS A 88 -4.03 -14.63 18.88
CA HIS A 88 -2.63 -15.06 18.75
C HIS A 88 -2.19 -15.01 17.30
N VAL A 89 -0.95 -14.58 17.08
CA VAL A 89 -0.35 -14.65 15.76
C VAL A 89 0.14 -16.07 15.49
N ILE A 90 0.74 -16.66 16.49
CA ILE A 90 1.23 -18.03 16.43
C ILE A 90 0.43 -18.84 17.43
N ASP A 91 -0.09 -19.93 16.98
CA ASP A 91 -0.94 -20.74 17.83
C ASP A 91 -0.37 -22.14 18.06
#